data_1817621f15fb752149bae119f18b9871
#
_entry.id   1817621f15fb752149bae119f18b9871
#
_cell.length_a   1.000
_cell.length_b   1.000
_cell.length_c   1.000
_cell.angle_alpha   90.00
_cell.angle_beta   90.00
_cell.angle_gamma   90.00
#
_symmetry.space_group_name_H-M   'P 1'
#
loop_
_entity.id
_entity.type
_entity.pdbx_description
1 polymer ?
#
loop_
_entity_poly.entity_id
_entity_poly.type
_entity_poly.pdbx_seq_one_letter_code
_entity_poly.pdbx_strand_id
1 'polypeptide(L)'
;MTQSTRGGDRAALACATIIRNRTLASLSAPPSAAVIQRMVDEIHACCPQQTRFKCRRLAHGWTVEEAIEHFHALCDRQGVKRRGLTERSWREWEAGARPDRDYTDLLCRLYETGPVQLGFAHDYTPEDLRSAPPVLDMITVAADEAGAHAEEAEASELGSGALERLRTQVIWVGKRYVTEAPLPLFVEMRELQERTRRALDKRIHPGQARELYFLTGALCGLMANVSMDMDRRIPADTLARAAWTYGKVAGHAALMGWARGMQASVALWDRRYSDAAEYAEEGLTSVNVGSGATRLHMLRARSYALLGRGGEAAEALRRAAGVRSAGADELHDEIAGEFAFRPAKEHYYAAVTHLHLGSSAAAIESAGESLSLYASGDPENRSYGCESMARAHLAIAHLMEGDATGAEGAMAPILELPPDRRIGSLGTTLDTGRALLSSRPGGAHMARQIEGFRAVGLPQHARQAISDRSGR
;
A
#
# COMPACT_ATOMS: atom_id res chain seq x y z
N MET A 1 54.41 8.02 26.41
CA MET A 1 53.31 7.04 26.36
C MET A 1 51.95 7.64 26.82
N THR A 2 51.58 8.83 26.39
CA THR A 2 50.40 9.56 27.00
C THR A 2 49.30 9.99 26.01
N GLN A 3 49.40 9.69 24.72
CA GLN A 3 48.33 10.00 23.76
C GLN A 3 47.44 8.80 23.41
N SER A 4 47.94 7.56 23.53
CA SER A 4 47.17 6.33 23.18
C SER A 4 46.08 5.98 24.21
N THR A 5 46.30 6.31 25.51
CA THR A 5 45.35 6.00 26.60
C THR A 5 44.12 6.92 26.60
N ARG A 6 44.25 8.19 26.24
CA ARG A 6 43.14 9.16 26.18
C ARG A 6 42.13 8.84 25.04
N GLY A 7 42.60 8.27 23.93
CA GLY A 7 41.73 7.87 22.84
C GLY A 7 40.88 6.67 23.20
N GLY A 8 41.44 5.68 23.87
CA GLY A 8 40.72 4.44 24.28
C GLY A 8 39.65 4.73 25.37
N ASP A 9 39.90 5.67 26.27
CA ASP A 9 38.93 6.06 27.31
C ASP A 9 37.72 6.78 26.72
N ARG A 10 37.93 7.64 25.73
CA ARG A 10 36.86 8.38 25.07
C ARG A 10 35.98 7.43 24.22
N ALA A 11 36.57 6.44 23.56
CA ALA A 11 35.86 5.43 22.82
C ALA A 11 35.00 4.53 23.73
N ALA A 12 35.58 4.11 24.87
CA ALA A 12 34.85 3.30 25.86
C ALA A 12 33.65 4.04 26.47
N LEU A 13 33.81 5.34 26.79
CA LEU A 13 32.72 6.17 27.30
C LEU A 13 31.60 6.33 26.22
N ALA A 14 31.96 6.56 24.95
CA ALA A 14 30.97 6.70 23.88
C ALA A 14 30.21 5.39 23.66
N CYS A 15 30.92 4.26 23.62
CA CYS A 15 30.33 2.93 23.48
C CYS A 15 29.37 2.63 24.64
N ALA A 16 29.80 2.85 25.88
CA ALA A 16 28.98 2.64 27.07
C ALA A 16 27.72 3.53 27.08
N THR A 17 27.83 4.77 26.62
CA THR A 17 26.68 5.70 26.52
C THR A 17 25.65 5.17 25.53
N ILE A 18 26.06 4.69 24.36
CA ILE A 18 25.18 4.12 23.35
C ILE A 18 24.47 2.88 23.89
N ILE A 19 25.23 1.92 24.45
CA ILE A 19 24.68 0.67 24.99
C ILE A 19 23.69 0.98 26.11
N ARG A 20 24.07 1.86 27.05
CA ARG A 20 23.21 2.24 28.16
C ARG A 20 21.92 2.90 27.70
N ASN A 21 22.00 3.88 26.81
CA ASN A 21 20.83 4.60 26.32
C ASN A 21 19.88 3.64 25.57
N ARG A 22 20.42 2.75 24.73
CA ARG A 22 19.64 1.74 24.03
C ARG A 22 18.92 0.81 25.02
N THR A 23 19.65 0.29 26.03
CA THR A 23 19.09 -0.66 27.01
C THR A 23 18.09 0.01 27.95
N LEU A 24 18.37 1.22 28.44
CA LEU A 24 17.48 1.93 29.36
C LEU A 24 16.24 2.51 28.68
N ALA A 25 16.30 2.83 27.37
CA ALA A 25 15.14 3.30 26.61
C ALA A 25 14.02 2.25 26.51
N SER A 26 14.34 0.98 26.70
CA SER A 26 13.39 -0.13 26.67
C SER A 26 12.88 -0.58 28.04
N LEU A 27 13.26 0.10 29.13
CA LEU A 27 12.90 -0.31 30.49
C LEU A 27 11.91 0.69 31.12
N SER A 28 10.82 0.16 31.64
CA SER A 28 9.83 0.89 32.45
C SER A 28 10.19 1.00 33.93
N ALA A 29 11.24 0.31 34.38
CA ALA A 29 11.72 0.27 35.77
C ALA A 29 13.25 0.37 35.83
N PRO A 30 13.85 0.66 37.01
CA PRO A 30 15.30 0.66 37.19
C PRO A 30 15.92 -0.68 36.75
N PRO A 31 17.10 -0.69 36.09
CA PRO A 31 17.70 -1.90 35.56
C PRO A 31 18.06 -2.88 36.68
N SER A 32 17.71 -4.15 36.50
CA SER A 32 18.11 -5.23 37.41
C SER A 32 19.61 -5.52 37.34
N ALA A 33 20.16 -6.22 38.34
CA ALA A 33 21.57 -6.63 38.36
C ALA A 33 21.95 -7.46 37.09
N ALA A 34 21.03 -8.26 36.57
CA ALA A 34 21.23 -9.03 35.33
C ALA A 34 21.32 -8.13 34.10
N VAL A 35 20.50 -7.08 34.00
CA VAL A 35 20.55 -6.08 32.93
C VAL A 35 21.87 -5.31 32.97
N ILE A 36 22.30 -4.88 34.17
CA ILE A 36 23.61 -4.23 34.35
C ILE A 36 24.74 -5.19 33.94
N GLN A 37 24.67 -6.46 34.28
CA GLN A 37 25.69 -7.45 33.89
C GLN A 37 25.78 -7.57 32.35
N ARG A 38 24.67 -7.66 31.67
CA ARG A 38 24.64 -7.70 30.19
C ARG A 38 25.29 -6.44 29.58
N MET A 39 24.96 -5.26 30.09
CA MET A 39 25.61 -4.01 29.62
C MET A 39 27.13 -4.04 29.85
N VAL A 40 27.59 -4.57 30.98
CA VAL A 40 29.04 -4.73 31.26
C VAL A 40 29.71 -5.65 30.24
N ASP A 41 29.11 -6.80 29.96
CA ASP A 41 29.64 -7.76 29.01
C ASP A 41 29.68 -7.21 27.59
N GLU A 42 28.66 -6.45 27.17
CA GLU A 42 28.60 -5.75 25.88
C GLU A 42 29.65 -4.63 25.78
N ILE A 43 29.80 -3.80 26.82
CA ILE A 43 30.82 -2.76 26.88
C ILE A 43 32.22 -3.37 26.82
N HIS A 44 32.44 -4.46 27.54
CA HIS A 44 33.72 -5.16 27.54
C HIS A 44 34.03 -5.84 26.21
N ALA A 45 33.03 -6.42 25.53
CA ALA A 45 33.17 -6.97 24.19
C ALA A 45 33.52 -5.90 23.15
N CYS A 46 32.92 -4.69 23.25
CA CYS A 46 33.23 -3.52 22.42
C CYS A 46 34.62 -2.96 22.68
N CYS A 47 35.06 -2.98 23.95
CA CYS A 47 36.32 -2.37 24.42
C CYS A 47 37.11 -3.37 25.29
N PRO A 48 37.70 -4.45 24.71
CA PRO A 48 38.36 -5.53 25.46
C PRO A 48 39.58 -5.05 26.28
N GLN A 49 40.16 -3.91 25.93
CA GLN A 49 41.27 -3.30 26.64
C GLN A 49 40.87 -2.67 28.00
N GLN A 50 39.57 -2.50 28.25
CA GLN A 50 39.08 -1.93 29.54
C GLN A 50 38.82 -3.07 30.53
N THR A 51 39.09 -2.80 31.82
CA THR A 51 38.80 -3.76 32.88
C THR A 51 37.29 -3.92 33.10
N ARG A 52 36.84 -5.11 33.53
CA ARG A 52 35.44 -5.36 33.90
C ARG A 52 34.97 -4.39 34.99
N PHE A 53 35.83 -4.02 35.93
CA PHE A 53 35.54 -3.02 36.98
C PHE A 53 35.19 -1.67 36.37
N LYS A 54 35.97 -1.20 35.39
CA LYS A 54 35.65 0.05 34.69
C LYS A 54 34.39 -0.04 33.86
N CYS A 55 34.17 -1.17 33.12
CA CYS A 55 32.95 -1.41 32.38
C CYS A 55 31.71 -1.36 33.29
N ARG A 56 31.81 -1.87 34.54
CA ARG A 56 30.72 -1.82 35.52
C ARG A 56 30.34 -0.39 35.88
N ARG A 57 31.32 0.47 36.23
CA ARG A 57 31.03 1.87 36.50
C ARG A 57 30.39 2.58 35.30
N LEU A 58 30.89 2.32 34.10
CA LEU A 58 30.35 2.89 32.87
C LEU A 58 28.92 2.41 32.58
N ALA A 59 28.59 1.16 32.88
CA ALA A 59 27.25 0.61 32.78
C ALA A 59 26.25 1.31 33.71
N HIS A 60 26.68 1.69 34.91
CA HIS A 60 25.88 2.53 35.80
C HIS A 60 25.82 4.01 35.35
N GLY A 61 26.69 4.42 34.44
CA GLY A 61 26.78 5.80 33.95
C GLY A 61 27.44 6.76 34.93
N TRP A 62 28.16 6.24 35.91
CA TRP A 62 28.81 7.06 36.95
C TRP A 62 30.16 7.61 36.50
N THR A 63 30.46 8.86 36.89
CA THR A 63 31.81 9.37 36.93
C THR A 63 32.60 8.67 38.03
N VAL A 64 33.91 8.86 38.09
CA VAL A 64 34.72 8.31 39.21
C VAL A 64 34.32 8.95 40.52
N GLU A 65 34.03 10.26 40.52
CA GLU A 65 33.59 11.00 41.70
C GLU A 65 32.26 10.44 42.23
N GLU A 66 31.25 10.29 41.37
CA GLU A 66 29.95 9.72 41.75
C GLU A 66 30.09 8.29 42.26
N ALA A 67 30.93 7.46 41.64
CA ALA A 67 31.18 6.11 42.12
C ALA A 67 31.79 6.08 43.53
N ILE A 68 32.71 7.00 43.86
CA ILE A 68 33.27 7.17 45.22
C ILE A 68 32.20 7.68 46.19
N GLU A 69 31.33 8.58 45.77
CA GLU A 69 30.21 9.04 46.59
C GLU A 69 29.24 7.89 46.91
N HIS A 70 28.86 7.09 45.93
CA HIS A 70 28.04 5.89 46.13
C HIS A 70 28.71 4.86 47.06
N PHE A 71 30.02 4.69 46.94
CA PHE A 71 30.80 3.86 47.84
C PHE A 71 30.75 4.36 49.28
N HIS A 72 30.96 5.65 49.51
CA HIS A 72 30.88 6.27 50.85
C HIS A 72 29.46 6.18 51.42
N ALA A 73 28.45 6.41 50.60
CA ALA A 73 27.04 6.26 50.99
C ALA A 73 26.71 4.81 51.39
N LEU A 74 27.31 3.81 50.74
CA LEU A 74 27.20 2.43 51.17
C LEU A 74 27.83 2.19 52.53
N CYS A 75 29.06 2.71 52.77
CA CYS A 75 29.72 2.57 54.04
C CYS A 75 28.88 3.18 55.18
N ASP A 76 28.30 4.36 54.99
CA ASP A 76 27.43 5.02 55.96
C ASP A 76 26.17 4.21 56.26
N ARG A 77 25.49 3.67 55.23
CA ARG A 77 24.31 2.83 55.39
C ARG A 77 24.58 1.53 56.14
N GLN A 78 25.78 0.99 56.00
CA GLN A 78 26.19 -0.27 56.65
C GLN A 78 26.89 -0.07 57.98
N GLY A 79 27.08 1.18 58.43
CA GLY A 79 27.80 1.48 59.68
C GLY A 79 29.29 1.15 59.63
N VAL A 80 29.88 1.07 58.44
CA VAL A 80 31.30 0.79 58.22
C VAL A 80 32.06 2.10 58.16
N LYS A 81 33.18 2.19 58.92
CA LYS A 81 34.02 3.39 58.90
C LYS A 81 34.48 3.72 57.48
N ARG A 82 34.21 4.96 57.04
CA ARG A 82 34.72 5.44 55.73
C ARG A 82 36.23 5.30 55.68
N ARG A 83 36.70 4.66 54.61
CA ARG A 83 38.13 4.52 54.32
C ARG A 83 38.58 5.66 53.41
N GLY A 84 39.85 6.01 53.44
CA GLY A 84 40.42 7.09 52.62
C GLY A 84 40.53 6.74 51.14
N LEU A 85 39.39 6.48 50.50
CA LEU A 85 39.32 6.20 49.05
C LEU A 85 39.48 7.50 48.26
N THR A 86 40.43 7.51 47.32
CA THR A 86 40.70 8.64 46.41
C THR A 86 40.44 8.27 44.97
N GLU A 87 40.23 9.29 44.14
CA GLU A 87 40.13 9.05 42.67
C GLU A 87 41.35 8.34 42.11
N ARG A 88 42.55 8.63 42.67
CA ARG A 88 43.79 7.97 42.25
C ARG A 88 43.69 6.45 42.46
N SER A 89 43.31 6.02 43.66
CA SER A 89 43.16 4.62 44.00
C SER A 89 42.09 3.94 43.13
N TRP A 90 40.96 4.62 42.88
CA TRP A 90 39.93 4.12 42.01
C TRP A 90 40.44 3.90 40.56
N ARG A 91 41.15 4.89 40.02
CA ARG A 91 41.72 4.80 38.66
C ARG A 91 42.81 3.74 38.54
N GLU A 92 43.58 3.51 39.60
CA GLU A 92 44.56 2.41 39.66
C GLU A 92 43.85 1.04 39.57
N TRP A 93 42.70 0.86 40.23
CA TRP A 93 41.89 -0.35 40.11
C TRP A 93 41.26 -0.48 38.73
N GLU A 94 40.79 0.57 38.13
CA GLU A 94 40.33 0.56 36.73
C GLU A 94 41.45 0.26 35.72
N ALA A 95 42.69 0.52 36.07
CA ALA A 95 43.86 0.18 35.28
C ALA A 95 44.34 -1.27 35.49
N GLY A 96 43.70 -2.03 36.39
CA GLY A 96 43.99 -3.44 36.63
C GLY A 96 44.67 -3.75 37.96
N ALA A 97 44.97 -2.75 38.80
CA ALA A 97 45.44 -3.00 40.16
C ALA A 97 44.30 -3.65 40.97
N ARG A 98 44.65 -4.54 41.92
CA ARG A 98 43.66 -5.20 42.76
C ARG A 98 43.48 -4.43 44.06
N PRO A 99 42.26 -4.09 44.48
CA PRO A 99 41.97 -3.59 45.81
C PRO A 99 42.26 -4.65 46.87
N ASP A 100 42.46 -4.22 48.09
CA ASP A 100 42.57 -5.14 49.23
C ASP A 100 41.23 -5.87 49.45
N ARG A 101 41.25 -6.90 50.37
CA ARG A 101 40.10 -7.74 50.63
C ARG A 101 38.87 -6.95 51.09
N ASP A 102 39.10 -5.95 51.94
CA ASP A 102 38.00 -5.16 52.54
C ASP A 102 37.37 -4.20 51.51
N TYR A 103 38.17 -3.58 50.64
CA TYR A 103 37.66 -2.82 49.53
C TYR A 103 36.95 -3.71 48.49
N THR A 104 37.50 -4.90 48.25
CA THR A 104 36.86 -5.87 47.34
C THR A 104 35.48 -6.23 47.82
N ASP A 105 35.30 -6.55 49.11
CA ASP A 105 34.02 -6.91 49.72
C ASP A 105 33.01 -5.73 49.59
N LEU A 106 33.43 -4.50 49.91
CA LEU A 106 32.58 -3.34 49.83
C LEU A 106 32.20 -3.01 48.37
N LEU A 107 33.10 -3.19 47.41
CA LEU A 107 32.82 -3.02 45.99
C LEU A 107 31.86 -4.09 45.45
N CYS A 108 31.99 -5.33 45.92
CA CYS A 108 31.02 -6.39 45.58
C CYS A 108 29.61 -6.07 46.09
N ARG A 109 29.51 -5.51 47.30
CA ARG A 109 28.24 -5.01 47.87
C ARG A 109 27.69 -3.79 47.12
N LEU A 110 28.57 -2.85 46.75
CA LEU A 110 28.20 -1.64 46.03
C LEU A 110 27.53 -1.99 44.69
N TYR A 111 28.09 -2.97 44.00
CA TYR A 111 27.67 -3.37 42.67
C TYR A 111 26.78 -4.63 42.66
N GLU A 112 26.40 -5.14 43.83
CA GLU A 112 25.60 -6.34 44.02
C GLU A 112 26.09 -7.51 43.13
N THR A 113 27.41 -7.75 43.18
CA THR A 113 28.08 -8.73 42.30
C THR A 113 29.28 -9.37 42.97
N GLY A 114 29.80 -10.46 42.39
CA GLY A 114 30.95 -11.16 42.92
C GLY A 114 32.31 -10.59 42.41
N PRO A 115 33.43 -10.95 43.08
CA PRO A 115 34.76 -10.46 42.69
C PRO A 115 35.19 -10.94 41.30
N VAL A 116 34.68 -12.05 40.81
CA VAL A 116 34.95 -12.58 39.48
C VAL A 116 34.37 -11.64 38.42
N GLN A 117 33.13 -11.22 38.59
CA GLN A 117 32.42 -10.32 37.65
C GLN A 117 33.02 -8.91 37.66
N LEU A 118 33.66 -8.50 38.76
CA LEU A 118 34.43 -7.26 38.81
C LEU A 118 35.86 -7.39 38.22
N GLY A 119 36.28 -8.59 37.89
CA GLY A 119 37.64 -8.87 37.38
C GLY A 119 38.72 -8.89 38.45
N PHE A 120 38.35 -8.97 39.75
CA PHE A 120 39.28 -9.01 40.87
C PHE A 120 39.70 -10.42 41.27
N ALA A 121 38.99 -11.43 40.78
CA ALA A 121 39.33 -12.85 40.99
C ALA A 121 39.19 -13.63 39.69
N HIS A 122 39.88 -14.78 39.58
CA HIS A 122 39.68 -15.75 38.52
C HIS A 122 38.51 -16.66 38.86
N ASP A 123 37.72 -16.99 37.82
CA ASP A 123 36.72 -18.02 37.91
C ASP A 123 37.35 -19.39 37.70
N TYR A 124 37.53 -20.17 38.77
CA TYR A 124 38.05 -21.50 38.76
C TYR A 124 36.93 -22.58 38.65
N THR A 125 35.67 -22.13 38.47
CA THR A 125 34.56 -23.07 38.31
C THR A 125 34.76 -23.88 37.02
N PRO A 126 34.75 -25.21 37.06
CA PRO A 126 34.79 -26.02 35.86
C PRO A 126 33.69 -25.62 34.87
N GLU A 127 33.97 -25.77 33.58
CA GLU A 127 33.09 -25.25 32.52
C GLU A 127 31.72 -25.94 32.52
N ASP A 128 31.68 -27.20 32.91
CA ASP A 128 30.48 -28.02 33.11
C ASP A 128 29.64 -27.63 34.34
N LEU A 129 30.24 -26.92 35.32
CA LEU A 129 29.56 -26.37 36.48
C LEU A 129 29.26 -24.87 36.37
N ARG A 130 29.67 -24.25 35.32
CA ARG A 130 29.21 -22.89 34.98
C ARG A 130 27.76 -23.00 34.56
N SER A 131 26.87 -22.85 35.54
CA SER A 131 25.42 -22.94 35.32
C SER A 131 25.02 -22.02 34.16
N ALA A 132 24.35 -22.58 33.16
CA ALA A 132 23.45 -21.77 32.34
C ALA A 132 22.55 -20.95 33.27
N PRO A 133 22.20 -19.72 32.95
CA PRO A 133 21.28 -18.93 33.76
C PRO A 133 20.06 -19.81 34.11
N PRO A 134 19.57 -19.74 35.36
CA PRO A 134 18.43 -20.57 35.75
C PRO A 134 17.33 -20.43 34.70
N VAL A 135 16.70 -21.54 34.29
CA VAL A 135 15.63 -21.50 33.25
C VAL A 135 14.53 -20.50 33.59
N LEU A 136 14.28 -20.28 34.88
CA LEU A 136 13.39 -19.26 35.41
C LEU A 136 13.84 -17.84 35.03
N ASP A 137 15.14 -17.53 35.08
CA ASP A 137 15.66 -16.20 34.64
C ASP A 137 15.54 -16.05 33.12
N MET A 138 15.75 -17.11 32.34
CA MET A 138 15.54 -17.09 30.90
C MET A 138 14.07 -16.85 30.53
N ILE A 139 13.13 -17.41 31.29
CA ILE A 139 11.70 -17.19 31.09
C ILE A 139 11.34 -15.73 31.35
N THR A 140 11.83 -15.16 32.46
CA THR A 140 11.60 -13.76 32.79
C THR A 140 12.18 -12.82 31.72
N VAL A 141 13.42 -13.09 31.31
CA VAL A 141 14.06 -12.31 30.22
C VAL A 141 13.26 -12.39 28.91
N ALA A 142 12.83 -13.59 28.53
CA ALA A 142 12.01 -13.77 27.32
C ALA A 142 10.65 -13.08 27.43
N ALA A 143 10.04 -13.06 28.61
CA ALA A 143 8.77 -12.37 28.85
C ALA A 143 8.95 -10.84 28.76
N ASP A 144 10.00 -10.29 29.37
CA ASP A 144 10.32 -8.86 29.31
C ASP A 144 10.66 -8.42 27.86
N GLU A 145 11.42 -9.22 27.14
CA GLU A 145 11.75 -8.98 25.73
C GLU A 145 10.49 -9.04 24.84
N ALA A 146 9.60 -10.00 25.09
CA ALA A 146 8.34 -10.10 24.37
C ALA A 146 7.41 -8.91 24.69
N GLY A 147 7.35 -8.48 25.97
CA GLY A 147 6.59 -7.29 26.39
C GLY A 147 7.09 -6.02 25.71
N ALA A 148 8.39 -5.76 25.75
CA ALA A 148 9.02 -4.62 25.12
C ALA A 148 8.81 -4.61 23.60
N HIS A 149 8.93 -5.78 22.95
CA HIS A 149 8.66 -5.92 21.52
C HIS A 149 7.18 -5.68 21.20
N ALA A 150 6.26 -6.11 22.06
CA ALA A 150 4.82 -5.88 21.87
C ALA A 150 4.49 -4.37 21.96
N GLU A 151 5.01 -3.65 22.96
CA GLU A 151 4.87 -2.20 23.09
C GLU A 151 5.46 -1.47 21.86
N GLU A 152 6.62 -1.94 21.40
CA GLU A 152 7.24 -1.41 20.20
C GLU A 152 6.42 -1.69 18.93
N ALA A 153 5.76 -2.84 18.84
CA ALA A 153 4.88 -3.19 17.73
C ALA A 153 3.58 -2.36 17.72
N GLU A 154 3.13 -1.84 18.86
CA GLU A 154 1.98 -0.91 18.93
C GLU A 154 2.32 0.50 18.46
N ALA A 155 3.59 0.89 18.41
CA ALA A 155 3.98 2.22 17.98
C ALA A 155 3.74 2.41 16.47
N SER A 156 2.99 3.44 16.09
CA SER A 156 2.75 3.83 14.70
C SER A 156 3.03 5.31 14.48
N GLU A 157 3.78 5.63 13.42
CA GLU A 157 4.01 7.00 12.96
C GLU A 157 2.86 7.56 12.12
N LEU A 158 1.86 6.73 11.83
CA LEU A 158 0.67 7.12 11.08
C LEU A 158 -0.55 7.17 12.01
N GLY A 159 -1.01 8.36 12.34
CA GLY A 159 -2.22 8.55 13.12
C GLY A 159 -3.47 8.04 12.37
N SER A 160 -4.44 7.47 13.10
CA SER A 160 -5.70 6.96 12.53
C SER A 160 -6.44 7.99 11.68
N GLY A 161 -6.53 9.25 12.11
CA GLY A 161 -7.15 10.32 11.35
C GLY A 161 -6.43 10.69 10.04
N ALA A 162 -5.12 10.38 9.90
CA ALA A 162 -4.42 10.57 8.63
C ALA A 162 -4.77 9.46 7.62
N LEU A 163 -4.89 8.22 8.09
CA LEU A 163 -5.32 7.09 7.27
C LEU A 163 -6.77 7.24 6.80
N GLU A 164 -7.68 7.62 7.70
CA GLU A 164 -9.08 7.89 7.38
C GLU A 164 -9.23 9.00 6.34
N ARG A 165 -8.47 10.09 6.45
CA ARG A 165 -8.46 11.15 5.43
C ARG A 165 -7.99 10.65 4.07
N LEU A 166 -6.94 9.82 4.01
CA LEU A 166 -6.48 9.23 2.76
C LEU A 166 -7.56 8.35 2.15
N ARG A 167 -8.20 7.48 2.95
CA ARG A 167 -9.32 6.64 2.51
C ARG A 167 -10.46 7.50 1.93
N THR A 168 -10.90 8.51 2.67
CA THR A 168 -11.97 9.43 2.23
C THR A 168 -11.63 10.11 0.91
N GLN A 169 -10.38 10.57 0.74
CA GLN A 169 -9.94 11.23 -0.50
C GLN A 169 -9.91 10.26 -1.67
N VAL A 170 -9.44 9.02 -1.50
CA VAL A 170 -9.43 8.00 -2.57
C VAL A 170 -10.86 7.63 -3.00
N ILE A 171 -11.76 7.44 -2.03
CA ILE A 171 -13.18 7.18 -2.31
C ILE A 171 -13.80 8.37 -3.04
N TRP A 172 -13.51 9.58 -2.61
CA TRP A 172 -14.05 10.80 -3.20
C TRP A 172 -13.61 10.99 -4.66
N VAL A 173 -12.34 10.76 -4.96
CA VAL A 173 -11.83 10.80 -6.35
C VAL A 173 -12.51 9.73 -7.21
N GLY A 174 -12.69 8.52 -6.69
CA GLY A 174 -13.43 7.45 -7.38
C GLY A 174 -14.89 7.83 -7.68
N LYS A 175 -15.55 8.55 -6.76
CA LYS A 175 -16.92 9.06 -6.99
C LYS A 175 -16.97 10.14 -8.06
N ARG A 176 -16.03 11.07 -8.05
CA ARG A 176 -15.95 12.19 -9.03
C ARG A 176 -15.57 11.71 -10.44
N TYR A 177 -14.91 10.55 -10.54
CA TYR A 177 -14.46 10.01 -11.82
C TYR A 177 -15.58 9.87 -12.86
N VAL A 178 -16.79 9.51 -12.43
CA VAL A 178 -17.92 9.30 -13.35
C VAL A 178 -18.50 10.60 -13.94
N THR A 179 -18.24 11.75 -13.30
CA THR A 179 -18.81 13.04 -13.70
C THR A 179 -17.79 14.06 -14.19
N GLU A 180 -16.53 13.93 -13.81
CA GLU A 180 -15.49 14.92 -14.13
C GLU A 180 -14.56 14.47 -15.27
N ALA A 181 -13.86 15.45 -15.85
CA ALA A 181 -12.86 15.18 -16.89
C ALA A 181 -11.67 14.37 -16.33
N PRO A 182 -11.12 13.40 -17.09
CA PRO A 182 -10.16 12.44 -16.54
C PRO A 182 -8.79 13.02 -16.20
N LEU A 183 -8.30 14.04 -16.94
CA LEU A 183 -6.93 14.54 -16.78
C LEU A 183 -6.67 15.28 -15.46
N PRO A 184 -7.53 16.22 -14.99
CA PRO A 184 -7.38 16.82 -13.67
C PRO A 184 -7.40 15.77 -12.54
N LEU A 185 -8.28 14.79 -12.64
CA LEU A 185 -8.37 13.70 -11.65
C LEU A 185 -7.10 12.83 -11.63
N PHE A 186 -6.47 12.59 -12.80
CA PHE A 186 -5.21 11.86 -12.84
C PHE A 186 -4.10 12.54 -12.04
N VAL A 187 -4.01 13.87 -12.11
CA VAL A 187 -3.02 14.65 -11.34
C VAL A 187 -3.28 14.48 -9.84
N GLU A 188 -4.53 14.63 -9.41
CA GLU A 188 -4.92 14.44 -8.01
C GLU A 188 -4.65 13.01 -7.53
N MET A 189 -5.00 11.99 -8.32
CA MET A 189 -4.73 10.58 -8.01
C MET A 189 -3.22 10.31 -7.84
N ARG A 190 -2.38 10.91 -8.68
CA ARG A 190 -0.93 10.78 -8.58
C ARG A 190 -0.38 11.39 -7.28
N GLU A 191 -0.89 12.55 -6.88
CA GLU A 191 -0.53 13.17 -5.60
C GLU A 191 -0.96 12.31 -4.41
N LEU A 192 -2.17 11.75 -4.46
CA LEU A 192 -2.65 10.81 -3.44
C LEU A 192 -1.82 9.53 -3.40
N GLN A 193 -1.46 8.98 -4.55
CA GLN A 193 -0.60 7.80 -4.64
C GLN A 193 0.77 8.05 -4.00
N GLU A 194 1.38 9.20 -4.27
CA GLU A 194 2.65 9.58 -3.64
C GLU A 194 2.53 9.73 -2.13
N ARG A 195 1.40 10.25 -1.64
CA ARG A 195 1.14 10.37 -0.19
C ARG A 195 0.94 9.00 0.46
N THR A 196 0.21 8.08 -0.18
CA THR A 196 0.07 6.69 0.33
C THR A 196 1.40 5.96 0.34
N ARG A 197 2.24 6.15 -0.70
CA ARG A 197 3.58 5.56 -0.76
C ARG A 197 4.48 6.07 0.37
N ARG A 198 4.53 7.39 0.59
CA ARG A 198 5.30 7.97 1.73
C ARG A 198 4.79 7.50 3.10
N ALA A 199 3.50 7.20 3.21
CA ALA A 199 2.96 6.64 4.44
C ALA A 199 3.41 5.19 4.66
N LEU A 200 3.57 4.40 3.59
CA LEU A 200 4.12 3.04 3.63
C LEU A 200 5.62 2.97 4.00
N ASP A 201 6.37 4.05 3.73
CA ASP A 201 7.80 4.16 4.09
C ASP A 201 8.01 4.39 5.61
N LYS A 202 6.94 4.65 6.37
CA LYS A 202 6.97 4.87 7.82
C LYS A 202 6.85 3.57 8.59
N ARG A 203 7.22 3.61 9.86
CA ARG A 203 6.88 2.55 10.80
C ARG A 203 5.39 2.60 11.11
N ILE A 204 4.65 1.59 10.68
CA ILE A 204 3.19 1.52 10.78
C ILE A 204 2.72 0.11 11.15
N HIS A 205 1.53 0.01 11.71
CA HIS A 205 0.92 -1.29 12.01
C HIS A 205 0.63 -2.11 10.75
N PRO A 206 0.72 -3.46 10.80
CA PRO A 206 0.36 -4.33 9.68
C PRO A 206 -1.04 -4.07 9.10
N GLY A 207 -2.02 -3.75 9.96
CA GLY A 207 -3.37 -3.37 9.52
C GLY A 207 -3.40 -2.07 8.73
N GLN A 208 -2.65 -1.05 9.16
CA GLN A 208 -2.51 0.22 8.43
C GLN A 208 -1.76 0.03 7.11
N ALA A 209 -0.72 -0.80 7.09
CA ALA A 209 0.01 -1.14 5.87
C ALA A 209 -0.92 -1.84 4.86
N ARG A 210 -1.76 -2.78 5.30
CA ARG A 210 -2.76 -3.46 4.47
C ARG A 210 -3.74 -2.45 3.85
N GLU A 211 -4.26 -1.52 4.65
CA GLU A 211 -5.18 -0.48 4.17
C GLU A 211 -4.49 0.45 3.16
N LEU A 212 -3.25 0.89 3.42
CA LEU A 212 -2.49 1.72 2.48
C LEU A 212 -2.20 0.99 1.17
N TYR A 213 -1.90 -0.32 1.20
CA TYR A 213 -1.76 -1.12 -0.03
C TYR A 213 -3.08 -1.20 -0.79
N PHE A 214 -4.21 -1.37 -0.09
CA PHE A 214 -5.54 -1.31 -0.71
C PHE A 214 -5.77 0.05 -1.40
N LEU A 215 -5.54 1.17 -0.71
CA LEU A 215 -5.71 2.52 -1.25
C LEU A 215 -4.79 2.79 -2.45
N THR A 216 -3.52 2.37 -2.35
CA THR A 216 -2.55 2.50 -3.45
C THR A 216 -2.99 1.69 -4.67
N GLY A 217 -3.48 0.47 -4.45
CA GLY A 217 -4.02 -0.38 -5.50
C GLY A 217 -5.27 0.18 -6.16
N ALA A 218 -6.20 0.73 -5.37
CA ALA A 218 -7.39 1.40 -5.86
C ALA A 218 -7.03 2.62 -6.73
N LEU A 219 -6.07 3.45 -6.29
CA LEU A 219 -5.55 4.57 -7.09
C LEU A 219 -4.90 4.10 -8.39
N CYS A 220 -4.09 3.05 -8.35
CA CYS A 220 -3.49 2.48 -9.57
C CYS A 220 -4.57 2.02 -10.57
N GLY A 221 -5.64 1.39 -10.10
CA GLY A 221 -6.74 0.97 -10.96
C GLY A 221 -7.52 2.17 -11.54
N LEU A 222 -7.83 3.19 -10.74
CA LEU A 222 -8.45 4.42 -11.25
C LEU A 222 -7.56 5.12 -12.29
N MET A 223 -6.25 5.22 -12.03
CA MET A 223 -5.28 5.77 -12.98
C MET A 223 -5.15 4.91 -14.25
N ALA A 224 -5.35 3.59 -14.16
CA ALA A 224 -5.42 2.71 -15.32
C ALA A 224 -6.63 3.05 -16.21
N ASN A 225 -7.82 3.29 -15.60
CA ASN A 225 -9.00 3.77 -16.32
C ASN A 225 -8.74 5.09 -17.02
N VAL A 226 -8.21 6.11 -16.31
CA VAL A 226 -7.84 7.39 -16.93
C VAL A 226 -6.89 7.18 -18.11
N SER A 227 -5.89 6.29 -17.95
CA SER A 227 -4.93 6.00 -19.01
C SER A 227 -5.63 5.39 -20.25
N MET A 228 -6.64 4.54 -20.04
CA MET A 228 -7.49 4.01 -21.12
C MET A 228 -8.30 5.12 -21.78
N ASP A 229 -8.92 6.00 -20.99
CA ASP A 229 -9.68 7.14 -21.49
C ASP A 229 -8.84 8.11 -22.30
N MET A 230 -7.53 8.16 -22.01
CA MET A 230 -6.52 8.95 -22.74
C MET A 230 -5.86 8.19 -23.90
N ASP A 231 -6.34 6.99 -24.26
CA ASP A 231 -5.76 6.07 -25.27
C ASP A 231 -4.28 5.71 -24.99
N ARG A 232 -3.90 5.63 -23.71
CA ARG A 232 -2.55 5.28 -23.25
C ARG A 232 -2.53 3.84 -22.72
N ARG A 233 -2.61 2.86 -23.61
CA ARG A 233 -2.84 1.44 -23.29
C ARG A 233 -1.70 0.80 -22.51
N ILE A 234 -0.43 1.07 -22.87
CA ILE A 234 0.75 0.53 -22.15
C ILE A 234 0.79 1.01 -20.69
N PRO A 235 0.68 2.31 -20.38
CA PRO A 235 0.52 2.76 -18.99
C PRO A 235 -0.69 2.14 -18.29
N ALA A 236 -1.83 2.00 -18.97
CA ALA A 236 -3.02 1.39 -18.39
C ALA A 236 -2.77 -0.07 -17.96
N ASP A 237 -2.14 -0.89 -18.79
CA ASP A 237 -1.79 -2.28 -18.44
C ASP A 237 -0.83 -2.33 -17.25
N THR A 238 0.20 -1.47 -17.25
CA THR A 238 1.17 -1.40 -16.14
C THR A 238 0.48 -1.04 -14.82
N LEU A 239 -0.40 -0.04 -14.83
CA LEU A 239 -1.13 0.41 -13.64
C LEU A 239 -2.16 -0.65 -13.17
N ALA A 240 -2.84 -1.34 -14.10
CA ALA A 240 -3.76 -2.43 -13.76
C ALA A 240 -3.01 -3.62 -13.11
N ARG A 241 -1.82 -3.96 -13.60
CA ARG A 241 -0.94 -4.97 -12.96
C ARG A 241 -0.51 -4.54 -11.57
N ALA A 242 -0.13 -3.27 -11.39
CA ALA A 242 0.21 -2.72 -10.08
C ALA A 242 -0.99 -2.80 -9.12
N ALA A 243 -2.19 -2.45 -9.57
CA ALA A 243 -3.42 -2.56 -8.78
C ALA A 243 -3.66 -4.01 -8.30
N TRP A 244 -3.49 -4.99 -9.19
CA TRP A 244 -3.60 -6.41 -8.83
C TRP A 244 -2.55 -6.83 -7.82
N THR A 245 -1.29 -6.41 -8.01
CA THR A 245 -0.19 -6.71 -7.07
C THR A 245 -0.47 -6.14 -5.69
N TYR A 246 -0.92 -4.88 -5.60
CA TYR A 246 -1.29 -4.25 -4.34
C TYR A 246 -2.51 -4.93 -3.70
N GLY A 247 -3.50 -5.33 -4.48
CA GLY A 247 -4.64 -6.11 -4.01
C GLY A 247 -4.22 -7.44 -3.38
N LYS A 248 -3.26 -8.13 -4.02
CA LYS A 248 -2.67 -9.37 -3.50
C LYS A 248 -1.91 -9.14 -2.18
N VAL A 249 -1.08 -8.09 -2.11
CA VAL A 249 -0.33 -7.74 -0.89
C VAL A 249 -1.27 -7.34 0.24
N ALA A 250 -2.32 -6.59 -0.06
CA ALA A 250 -3.36 -6.21 0.90
C ALA A 250 -4.25 -7.41 1.32
N GLY A 251 -4.24 -8.52 0.58
CA GLY A 251 -5.18 -9.63 0.79
C GLY A 251 -6.64 -9.25 0.51
N HIS A 252 -6.88 -8.30 -0.42
CA HIS A 252 -8.19 -7.72 -0.70
C HIS A 252 -8.79 -8.32 -1.97
N ALA A 253 -9.66 -9.31 -1.81
CA ALA A 253 -10.22 -10.11 -2.92
C ALA A 253 -10.98 -9.26 -3.96
N ALA A 254 -11.82 -8.33 -3.51
CA ALA A 254 -12.59 -7.47 -4.41
C ALA A 254 -11.69 -6.56 -5.27
N LEU A 255 -10.60 -6.00 -4.69
CA LEU A 255 -9.62 -5.23 -5.45
C LEU A 255 -8.87 -6.10 -6.49
N MET A 256 -8.54 -7.34 -6.13
CA MET A 256 -7.92 -8.28 -7.09
C MET A 256 -8.85 -8.57 -8.27
N GLY A 257 -10.12 -8.86 -8.00
CA GLY A 257 -11.15 -9.07 -9.04
C GLY A 257 -11.33 -7.84 -9.92
N TRP A 258 -11.41 -6.65 -9.31
CA TRP A 258 -11.53 -5.38 -10.03
C TRP A 258 -10.33 -5.09 -10.93
N ALA A 259 -9.12 -5.32 -10.45
CA ALA A 259 -7.87 -5.15 -11.21
C ALA A 259 -7.78 -6.14 -12.37
N ARG A 260 -8.21 -7.41 -12.21
CA ARG A 260 -8.32 -8.37 -13.32
C ARG A 260 -9.34 -7.92 -14.36
N GLY A 261 -10.47 -7.36 -13.93
CA GLY A 261 -11.42 -6.73 -14.84
C GLY A 261 -10.82 -5.56 -15.64
N MET A 262 -9.92 -4.77 -15.03
CA MET A 262 -9.17 -3.72 -15.72
C MET A 262 -8.22 -4.31 -16.78
N GLN A 263 -7.45 -5.33 -16.42
CA GLN A 263 -6.56 -6.03 -17.38
C GLN A 263 -7.35 -6.65 -18.54
N ALA A 264 -8.50 -7.26 -18.26
CA ALA A 264 -9.40 -7.75 -19.29
C ALA A 264 -9.89 -6.62 -20.21
N SER A 265 -10.23 -5.45 -19.66
CA SER A 265 -10.65 -4.28 -20.46
C SER A 265 -9.51 -3.77 -21.34
N VAL A 266 -8.28 -3.64 -20.83
CA VAL A 266 -7.11 -3.26 -21.62
C VAL A 266 -6.87 -4.27 -22.75
N ALA A 267 -6.90 -5.57 -22.44
CA ALA A 267 -6.70 -6.64 -23.42
C ALA A 267 -7.77 -6.64 -24.53
N LEU A 268 -9.03 -6.34 -24.20
CA LEU A 268 -10.11 -6.16 -25.19
C LEU A 268 -9.80 -5.03 -26.19
N TRP A 269 -9.33 -3.90 -25.70
CA TRP A 269 -8.97 -2.75 -26.55
C TRP A 269 -7.71 -3.01 -27.38
N ASP A 270 -6.78 -3.86 -26.88
CA ASP A 270 -5.60 -4.33 -27.61
C ASP A 270 -5.91 -5.51 -28.55
N ARG A 271 -7.17 -5.92 -28.67
CA ARG A 271 -7.62 -7.07 -29.47
C ARG A 271 -7.02 -8.42 -29.02
N ARG A 272 -6.55 -8.51 -27.79
CA ARG A 272 -6.06 -9.74 -27.15
C ARG A 272 -7.23 -10.43 -26.42
N TYR A 273 -8.18 -10.95 -27.21
CA TYR A 273 -9.46 -11.42 -26.70
C TYR A 273 -9.36 -12.67 -25.83
N SER A 274 -8.40 -13.57 -26.14
CA SER A 274 -8.12 -14.74 -25.29
C SER A 274 -7.60 -14.33 -23.93
N ASP A 275 -6.61 -13.42 -23.88
CA ASP A 275 -6.06 -12.89 -22.63
C ASP A 275 -7.14 -12.19 -21.80
N ALA A 276 -8.05 -11.48 -22.47
CA ALA A 276 -9.17 -10.81 -21.81
C ALA A 276 -10.12 -11.80 -21.13
N ALA A 277 -10.41 -12.93 -21.77
CA ALA A 277 -11.21 -13.99 -21.18
C ALA A 277 -10.51 -14.64 -19.98
N GLU A 278 -9.20 -14.92 -20.11
CA GLU A 278 -8.37 -15.48 -19.02
C GLU A 278 -8.32 -14.54 -17.82
N TYR A 279 -8.05 -13.24 -18.01
CA TYR A 279 -8.06 -12.27 -16.90
C TYR A 279 -9.43 -12.21 -16.21
N ALA A 280 -10.52 -12.26 -16.97
CA ALA A 280 -11.85 -12.28 -16.37
C ALA A 280 -12.10 -13.56 -15.57
N GLU A 281 -11.66 -14.72 -16.06
CA GLU A 281 -11.73 -16.00 -15.34
C GLU A 281 -10.89 -16.02 -14.07
N GLU A 282 -9.65 -15.53 -14.16
CA GLU A 282 -8.80 -15.39 -12.96
C GLU A 282 -9.42 -14.45 -11.92
N GLY A 283 -10.05 -13.35 -12.35
CA GLY A 283 -10.78 -12.45 -11.45
C GLY A 283 -11.92 -13.14 -10.72
N LEU A 284 -12.64 -14.03 -11.39
CA LEU A 284 -13.73 -14.81 -10.80
C LEU A 284 -13.27 -15.81 -9.73
N THR A 285 -12.00 -16.15 -9.67
CA THR A 285 -11.45 -16.95 -8.55
C THR A 285 -11.37 -16.14 -7.25
N SER A 286 -11.30 -14.82 -7.36
CA SER A 286 -11.24 -13.90 -6.20
C SER A 286 -12.61 -13.36 -5.81
N VAL A 287 -13.50 -13.12 -6.81
CA VAL A 287 -14.85 -12.56 -6.62
C VAL A 287 -15.84 -13.35 -7.46
N ASN A 288 -16.76 -14.06 -6.82
CA ASN A 288 -17.69 -14.98 -7.47
C ASN A 288 -19.17 -14.63 -7.30
N VAL A 289 -19.48 -13.56 -6.57
CA VAL A 289 -20.86 -13.05 -6.36
C VAL A 289 -20.88 -11.52 -6.43
N GLY A 290 -22.08 -10.94 -6.54
CA GLY A 290 -22.29 -9.49 -6.52
C GLY A 290 -21.89 -8.79 -7.83
N SER A 291 -21.79 -7.47 -7.74
CA SER A 291 -21.48 -6.58 -8.87
C SER A 291 -20.11 -6.83 -9.48
N GLY A 292 -19.12 -7.20 -8.68
CA GLY A 292 -17.78 -7.52 -9.15
C GLY A 292 -17.75 -8.74 -10.06
N ALA A 293 -18.40 -9.83 -9.63
CA ALA A 293 -18.55 -11.04 -10.46
C ALA A 293 -19.36 -10.77 -11.72
N THR A 294 -20.44 -9.99 -11.61
CA THR A 294 -21.26 -9.57 -12.77
C THR A 294 -20.38 -8.89 -13.82
N ARG A 295 -19.56 -7.91 -13.41
CA ARG A 295 -18.62 -7.21 -14.33
C ARG A 295 -17.66 -8.18 -15.02
N LEU A 296 -17.09 -9.12 -14.29
CA LEU A 296 -16.14 -10.10 -14.84
C LEU A 296 -16.83 -11.04 -15.85
N HIS A 297 -18.05 -11.52 -15.55
CA HIS A 297 -18.83 -12.31 -16.50
C HIS A 297 -19.19 -11.52 -17.76
N MET A 298 -19.51 -10.22 -17.65
CA MET A 298 -19.77 -9.35 -18.79
C MET A 298 -18.53 -9.16 -19.68
N LEU A 299 -17.35 -8.95 -19.07
CA LEU A 299 -16.09 -8.87 -19.81
C LEU A 299 -15.76 -10.18 -20.51
N ARG A 300 -16.00 -11.32 -19.86
CA ARG A 300 -15.84 -12.66 -20.43
C ARG A 300 -16.80 -12.87 -21.58
N ALA A 301 -18.06 -12.47 -21.43
CA ALA A 301 -19.07 -12.58 -22.50
C ALA A 301 -18.65 -11.79 -23.75
N ARG A 302 -18.19 -10.55 -23.58
CA ARG A 302 -17.68 -9.74 -24.69
C ARG A 302 -16.44 -10.38 -25.34
N SER A 303 -15.52 -10.93 -24.54
CA SER A 303 -14.33 -11.62 -25.05
C SER A 303 -14.71 -12.83 -25.93
N TYR A 304 -15.64 -13.67 -25.47
CA TYR A 304 -16.12 -14.83 -26.23
C TYR A 304 -16.88 -14.42 -27.48
N ALA A 305 -17.67 -13.36 -27.43
CA ALA A 305 -18.34 -12.84 -28.62
C ALA A 305 -17.32 -12.42 -29.70
N LEU A 306 -16.25 -11.71 -29.32
CA LEU A 306 -15.18 -11.29 -30.22
C LEU A 306 -14.31 -12.45 -30.73
N LEU A 307 -14.26 -13.59 -30.01
CA LEU A 307 -13.63 -14.83 -30.44
C LEU A 307 -14.54 -15.70 -31.33
N GLY A 308 -15.79 -15.27 -31.63
CA GLY A 308 -16.76 -16.04 -32.36
C GLY A 308 -17.38 -17.19 -31.56
N ARG A 309 -17.18 -17.22 -30.24
CA ARG A 309 -17.67 -18.28 -29.32
C ARG A 309 -19.03 -17.89 -28.75
N GLY A 310 -20.04 -17.80 -29.62
CA GLY A 310 -21.38 -17.27 -29.29
C GLY A 310 -22.11 -18.02 -28.17
N GLY A 311 -22.00 -19.34 -28.10
CA GLY A 311 -22.63 -20.14 -27.04
C GLY A 311 -22.08 -19.83 -25.66
N GLU A 312 -20.77 -19.66 -25.58
CA GLU A 312 -20.06 -19.32 -24.31
C GLU A 312 -20.30 -17.84 -23.90
N ALA A 313 -20.43 -16.96 -24.90
CA ALA A 313 -20.80 -15.57 -24.64
C ALA A 313 -22.23 -15.50 -24.05
N ALA A 314 -23.19 -16.22 -24.62
CA ALA A 314 -24.55 -16.27 -24.07
C ALA A 314 -24.60 -16.89 -22.66
N GLU A 315 -23.81 -17.92 -22.39
CA GLU A 315 -23.71 -18.52 -21.06
C GLU A 315 -23.12 -17.54 -20.05
N ALA A 316 -22.07 -16.78 -20.43
CA ALA A 316 -21.47 -15.78 -19.57
C ALA A 316 -22.44 -14.64 -19.23
N LEU A 317 -23.31 -14.20 -20.21
CA LEU A 317 -24.38 -13.23 -19.95
C LEU A 317 -25.42 -13.77 -18.95
N ARG A 318 -25.83 -15.03 -19.09
CA ARG A 318 -26.75 -15.64 -18.11
C ARG A 318 -26.17 -15.73 -16.73
N ARG A 319 -24.90 -16.10 -16.62
CA ARG A 319 -24.20 -16.16 -15.33
C ARG A 319 -24.09 -14.78 -14.68
N ALA A 320 -23.80 -13.72 -15.46
CA ALA A 320 -23.76 -12.36 -14.97
C ALA A 320 -25.07 -11.98 -14.25
N ALA A 321 -26.21 -12.24 -14.87
CA ALA A 321 -27.53 -11.98 -14.28
C ALA A 321 -27.76 -12.80 -12.99
N GLY A 322 -27.32 -14.06 -12.94
CA GLY A 322 -27.52 -14.95 -11.79
C GLY A 322 -26.67 -14.57 -10.57
N VAL A 323 -25.46 -14.07 -10.75
CA VAL A 323 -24.54 -13.77 -9.63
C VAL A 323 -24.76 -12.40 -8.99
N ARG A 324 -25.43 -11.46 -9.68
CA ARG A 324 -25.64 -10.10 -9.19
C ARG A 324 -26.36 -10.03 -7.84
N SER A 325 -27.42 -10.81 -7.68
CA SER A 325 -28.26 -10.83 -6.47
C SER A 325 -27.78 -11.85 -5.43
N ALA A 326 -26.75 -12.65 -5.74
CA ALA A 326 -26.26 -13.69 -4.85
C ALA A 326 -25.39 -13.19 -3.69
N GLY A 327 -24.98 -11.92 -3.72
CA GLY A 327 -24.17 -11.30 -2.67
C GLY A 327 -23.77 -9.88 -3.04
N ALA A 328 -22.95 -9.27 -2.17
CA ALA A 328 -22.34 -7.97 -2.38
C ALA A 328 -20.84 -8.07 -2.07
N ASP A 329 -20.04 -7.18 -2.65
CA ASP A 329 -18.63 -7.04 -2.30
C ASP A 329 -18.32 -5.61 -1.83
N GLU A 330 -17.32 -5.51 -0.93
CA GLU A 330 -16.97 -4.30 -0.24
C GLU A 330 -16.43 -3.17 -1.15
N LEU A 331 -15.98 -3.48 -2.36
CA LEU A 331 -15.45 -2.48 -3.29
C LEU A 331 -16.53 -2.02 -4.27
N HIS A 332 -17.18 -2.94 -4.97
CA HIS A 332 -18.11 -2.61 -6.05
C HIS A 332 -19.50 -2.18 -5.55
N ASP A 333 -19.93 -2.70 -4.40
CA ASP A 333 -21.29 -2.48 -3.89
C ASP A 333 -21.32 -1.44 -2.77
N GLU A 334 -20.27 -1.33 -1.93
CA GLU A 334 -20.21 -0.36 -0.83
C GLU A 334 -19.62 0.99 -1.23
N ILE A 335 -18.61 1.00 -2.15
CA ILE A 335 -17.98 2.22 -2.64
C ILE A 335 -18.62 2.60 -3.98
N ALA A 336 -19.24 3.76 -4.04
CA ALA A 336 -19.87 4.28 -5.25
C ALA A 336 -18.85 4.80 -6.30
N GLY A 337 -19.34 5.38 -7.38
CA GLY A 337 -18.52 5.99 -8.43
C GLY A 337 -17.95 4.96 -9.40
N GLU A 338 -16.66 5.08 -9.76
CA GLU A 338 -16.03 4.20 -10.74
C GLU A 338 -15.80 2.77 -10.24
N PHE A 339 -15.73 2.57 -8.94
CA PHE A 339 -15.66 1.23 -8.36
C PHE A 339 -16.96 0.44 -8.54
N ALA A 340 -18.11 1.13 -8.60
CA ALA A 340 -19.41 0.47 -8.74
C ALA A 340 -19.65 -0.06 -10.15
N PHE A 341 -20.25 -1.26 -10.22
CA PHE A 341 -20.76 -1.83 -11.45
C PHE A 341 -22.30 -1.90 -11.40
N ARG A 342 -22.93 -0.74 -11.66
CA ARG A 342 -24.37 -0.55 -11.56
C ARG A 342 -25.12 -1.16 -12.76
N PRO A 343 -26.45 -1.43 -12.66
CA PRO A 343 -27.25 -1.99 -13.75
C PRO A 343 -27.11 -1.24 -15.08
N ALA A 344 -27.01 0.09 -15.08
CA ALA A 344 -26.80 0.85 -16.31
C ALA A 344 -25.50 0.44 -17.05
N LYS A 345 -24.39 0.21 -16.32
CA LYS A 345 -23.14 -0.32 -16.90
C LYS A 345 -23.30 -1.76 -17.40
N GLU A 346 -24.05 -2.58 -16.68
CA GLU A 346 -24.33 -3.96 -17.08
C GLU A 346 -25.04 -4.01 -18.43
N HIS A 347 -26.14 -3.26 -18.60
CA HIS A 347 -26.87 -3.17 -19.86
C HIS A 347 -26.02 -2.60 -21.00
N TYR A 348 -25.15 -1.62 -20.72
CA TYR A 348 -24.18 -1.14 -21.70
C TYR A 348 -23.22 -2.26 -22.15
N TYR A 349 -22.68 -3.07 -21.24
CA TYR A 349 -21.79 -4.18 -21.57
C TYR A 349 -22.54 -5.30 -22.34
N ALA A 350 -23.80 -5.55 -21.99
CA ALA A 350 -24.66 -6.47 -22.73
C ALA A 350 -24.89 -5.99 -24.17
N ALA A 351 -25.20 -4.71 -24.37
CA ALA A 351 -25.37 -4.10 -25.68
C ALA A 351 -24.14 -4.30 -26.58
N VAL A 352 -22.96 -4.04 -26.06
CA VAL A 352 -21.68 -4.25 -26.77
C VAL A 352 -21.50 -5.73 -27.14
N THR A 353 -21.81 -6.63 -26.22
CA THR A 353 -21.69 -8.08 -26.46
C THR A 353 -22.65 -8.52 -27.54
N HIS A 354 -23.90 -8.07 -27.52
CA HIS A 354 -24.90 -8.37 -28.54
C HIS A 354 -24.51 -7.85 -29.94
N LEU A 355 -23.89 -6.66 -30.00
CA LEU A 355 -23.33 -6.15 -31.28
C LEU A 355 -22.26 -7.09 -31.85
N HIS A 356 -21.35 -7.59 -31.04
CA HIS A 356 -20.31 -8.52 -31.47
C HIS A 356 -20.85 -9.88 -31.83
N LEU A 357 -22.02 -10.26 -31.32
CA LEU A 357 -22.78 -11.48 -31.73
C LEU A 357 -23.62 -11.26 -32.99
N GLY A 358 -23.64 -10.06 -33.56
CA GLY A 358 -24.48 -9.71 -34.72
C GLY A 358 -25.97 -9.54 -34.41
N SER A 359 -26.34 -9.41 -33.12
CA SER A 359 -27.72 -9.27 -32.64
C SER A 359 -28.04 -7.79 -32.39
N SER A 360 -28.19 -7.01 -33.48
CA SER A 360 -28.44 -5.57 -33.42
C SER A 360 -29.74 -5.19 -32.68
N ALA A 361 -30.81 -5.94 -32.83
CA ALA A 361 -32.07 -5.71 -32.11
C ALA A 361 -31.88 -5.83 -30.58
N ALA A 362 -31.21 -6.89 -30.11
CA ALA A 362 -30.91 -7.07 -28.69
C ALA A 362 -29.90 -6.01 -28.17
N ALA A 363 -28.99 -5.53 -29.02
CA ALA A 363 -28.09 -4.43 -28.69
C ALA A 363 -28.85 -3.11 -28.53
N ILE A 364 -29.83 -2.80 -29.38
CA ILE A 364 -30.70 -1.61 -29.27
C ILE A 364 -31.50 -1.67 -27.98
N GLU A 365 -32.11 -2.80 -27.65
CA GLU A 365 -32.86 -2.97 -26.39
C GLU A 365 -31.96 -2.74 -25.16
N SER A 366 -30.84 -3.43 -25.13
CA SER A 366 -29.90 -3.31 -23.98
C SER A 366 -29.31 -1.90 -23.84
N ALA A 367 -28.94 -1.23 -24.93
CA ALA A 367 -28.45 0.13 -24.92
C ALA A 367 -29.53 1.14 -24.46
N GLY A 368 -30.77 0.95 -24.95
CA GLY A 368 -31.95 1.71 -24.55
C GLY A 368 -32.20 1.61 -23.05
N GLU A 369 -32.16 0.41 -22.47
CA GLU A 369 -32.30 0.20 -21.04
C GLU A 369 -31.18 0.85 -20.25
N SER A 370 -29.92 0.72 -20.71
CA SER A 370 -28.79 1.44 -20.11
C SER A 370 -29.02 2.94 -20.02
N LEU A 371 -29.47 3.55 -21.12
CA LEU A 371 -29.73 4.99 -21.19
C LEU A 371 -30.92 5.43 -20.34
N SER A 372 -31.98 4.61 -20.27
CA SER A 372 -33.13 4.81 -19.38
C SER A 372 -32.72 4.84 -17.92
N LEU A 373 -31.89 3.90 -17.50
CA LEU A 373 -31.35 3.82 -16.14
C LEU A 373 -30.44 5.02 -15.80
N TYR A 374 -29.65 5.54 -16.76
CA TYR A 374 -28.87 6.75 -16.54
C TYR A 374 -29.76 7.99 -16.45
N ALA A 375 -30.85 8.06 -17.21
CA ALA A 375 -31.77 9.19 -17.20
C ALA A 375 -32.64 9.26 -15.94
N SER A 376 -33.05 8.11 -15.40
CA SER A 376 -33.91 8.00 -14.21
C SER A 376 -33.14 7.89 -12.90
N GLY A 377 -31.84 7.63 -12.95
CA GLY A 377 -30.99 7.40 -11.77
C GLY A 377 -30.44 8.69 -11.15
N ASP A 378 -29.71 8.52 -10.04
CA ASP A 378 -29.03 9.61 -9.35
C ASP A 378 -27.95 10.24 -10.25
N PRO A 379 -27.96 11.57 -10.48
CA PRO A 379 -26.97 12.26 -11.28
C PRO A 379 -25.52 12.04 -10.83
N GLU A 380 -25.25 11.88 -9.55
CA GLU A 380 -23.92 11.62 -9.01
C GLU A 380 -23.34 10.25 -9.45
N ASN A 381 -24.22 9.32 -9.86
CA ASN A 381 -23.85 8.00 -10.35
C ASN A 381 -23.90 7.90 -11.88
N ARG A 382 -24.17 8.99 -12.56
CA ARG A 382 -24.29 9.05 -14.03
C ARG A 382 -22.92 9.15 -14.68
N SER A 383 -22.41 8.03 -15.17
CA SER A 383 -21.12 8.01 -15.87
C SER A 383 -21.27 8.56 -17.28
N TYR A 384 -20.79 9.78 -17.52
CA TYR A 384 -20.82 10.39 -18.85
C TYR A 384 -20.06 9.55 -19.89
N GLY A 385 -18.95 8.91 -19.50
CA GLY A 385 -18.16 8.06 -20.38
C GLY A 385 -18.94 6.80 -20.79
N CYS A 386 -19.49 6.07 -19.82
CA CYS A 386 -20.30 4.86 -20.12
C CYS A 386 -21.59 5.21 -20.86
N GLU A 387 -22.26 6.29 -20.51
CA GLU A 387 -23.44 6.77 -21.24
C GLU A 387 -23.12 7.09 -22.69
N SER A 388 -22.02 7.82 -22.94
CA SER A 388 -21.59 8.14 -24.30
C SER A 388 -21.21 6.90 -25.09
N MET A 389 -20.58 5.94 -24.46
CA MET A 389 -20.27 4.64 -25.07
C MET A 389 -21.54 3.83 -25.38
N ALA A 390 -22.55 3.82 -24.49
CA ALA A 390 -23.84 3.18 -24.76
C ALA A 390 -24.54 3.82 -25.96
N ARG A 391 -24.55 5.17 -26.06
CA ARG A 391 -25.08 5.90 -27.22
C ARG A 391 -24.33 5.57 -28.52
N ALA A 392 -23.00 5.50 -28.48
CA ALA A 392 -22.19 5.16 -29.64
C ALA A 392 -22.52 3.75 -30.16
N HIS A 393 -22.67 2.77 -29.26
CA HIS A 393 -23.05 1.41 -29.65
C HIS A 393 -24.51 1.32 -30.10
N LEU A 394 -25.41 2.10 -29.50
CA LEU A 394 -26.80 2.22 -29.98
C LEU A 394 -26.85 2.77 -31.41
N ALA A 395 -26.06 3.82 -31.69
CA ALA A 395 -25.96 4.38 -33.05
C ALA A 395 -25.43 3.32 -34.05
N ILE A 396 -24.41 2.55 -33.67
CA ILE A 396 -23.88 1.46 -34.52
C ILE A 396 -24.97 0.40 -34.75
N ALA A 397 -25.72 0.00 -33.72
CA ALA A 397 -26.80 -0.98 -33.83
C ALA A 397 -27.93 -0.50 -34.79
N HIS A 398 -28.35 0.77 -34.67
CA HIS A 398 -29.31 1.36 -35.64
C HIS A 398 -28.76 1.38 -37.06
N LEU A 399 -27.46 1.70 -37.23
CA LEU A 399 -26.84 1.63 -38.55
C LEU A 399 -26.84 0.21 -39.15
N MET A 400 -26.64 -0.83 -38.33
CA MET A 400 -26.71 -2.22 -38.78
C MET A 400 -28.12 -2.58 -39.22
N GLU A 401 -29.15 -2.08 -38.56
CA GLU A 401 -30.57 -2.25 -38.98
C GLU A 401 -30.98 -1.33 -40.12
N GLY A 402 -30.16 -0.39 -40.58
CA GLY A 402 -30.49 0.57 -41.63
C GLY A 402 -31.26 1.80 -41.16
N ASP A 403 -31.42 1.97 -39.86
CA ASP A 403 -32.10 3.11 -39.24
C ASP A 403 -31.14 4.29 -39.05
N ALA A 404 -31.04 5.15 -40.07
CA ALA A 404 -30.19 6.33 -40.03
C ALA A 404 -30.72 7.38 -39.03
N THR A 405 -32.02 7.50 -38.87
CA THR A 405 -32.64 8.48 -37.95
C THR A 405 -32.37 8.12 -36.49
N GLY A 406 -32.54 6.83 -36.14
CA GLY A 406 -32.19 6.35 -34.81
C GLY A 406 -30.70 6.55 -34.50
N ALA A 407 -29.83 6.30 -35.47
CA ALA A 407 -28.39 6.53 -35.34
C ALA A 407 -28.04 8.01 -35.10
N GLU A 408 -28.66 8.93 -35.85
CA GLU A 408 -28.48 10.39 -35.65
C GLU A 408 -28.94 10.83 -34.27
N GLY A 409 -30.10 10.38 -33.82
CA GLY A 409 -30.63 10.68 -32.51
C GLY A 409 -29.73 10.19 -31.36
N ALA A 410 -29.14 8.99 -31.49
CA ALA A 410 -28.20 8.43 -30.54
C ALA A 410 -26.86 9.17 -30.52
N MET A 411 -26.40 9.69 -31.68
CA MET A 411 -25.10 10.34 -31.88
C MET A 411 -25.12 11.81 -31.42
N ALA A 412 -26.21 12.53 -31.55
CA ALA A 412 -26.29 13.97 -31.32
C ALA A 412 -25.73 14.38 -29.92
N PRO A 413 -26.11 13.75 -28.79
CA PRO A 413 -25.57 14.14 -27.49
C PRO A 413 -24.06 13.86 -27.35
N ILE A 414 -23.50 12.90 -28.09
CA ILE A 414 -22.06 12.62 -28.08
C ILE A 414 -21.29 13.78 -28.72
N LEU A 415 -21.78 14.30 -29.84
CA LEU A 415 -21.14 15.37 -30.59
C LEU A 415 -21.10 16.68 -29.83
N GLU A 416 -21.98 16.87 -28.85
CA GLU A 416 -22.04 18.02 -27.94
C GLU A 416 -21.03 17.93 -26.79
N LEU A 417 -20.37 16.78 -26.57
CA LEU A 417 -19.42 16.64 -25.47
C LEU A 417 -18.27 17.66 -25.58
N PRO A 418 -17.94 18.32 -24.48
CA PRO A 418 -16.80 19.22 -24.41
C PRO A 418 -15.49 18.46 -24.66
N PRO A 419 -14.44 19.11 -25.22
CA PRO A 419 -13.21 18.43 -25.62
C PRO A 419 -12.49 17.64 -24.51
N ASP A 420 -12.56 18.13 -23.28
CA ASP A 420 -11.92 17.53 -22.10
C ASP A 420 -12.63 16.25 -21.61
N ARG A 421 -13.84 15.97 -22.09
CA ARG A 421 -14.63 14.73 -21.82
C ARG A 421 -14.62 13.75 -22.99
N ARG A 422 -13.90 14.02 -24.08
CA ARG A 422 -13.83 13.14 -25.26
C ARG A 422 -12.80 12.04 -25.01
N ILE A 423 -13.25 10.94 -24.43
CA ILE A 423 -12.39 9.80 -24.10
C ILE A 423 -11.93 9.04 -25.35
N GLY A 424 -10.74 8.47 -25.32
CA GLY A 424 -10.11 7.77 -26.46
C GLY A 424 -10.89 6.56 -26.94
N SER A 425 -11.46 5.77 -26.00
CA SER A 425 -12.32 4.63 -26.31
C SER A 425 -13.57 5.03 -27.11
N LEU A 426 -14.18 6.17 -26.80
CA LEU A 426 -15.30 6.71 -27.56
C LEU A 426 -14.88 7.05 -28.99
N GLY A 427 -13.73 7.70 -29.17
CA GLY A 427 -13.17 8.00 -30.47
C GLY A 427 -13.00 6.75 -31.35
N THR A 428 -12.41 5.68 -30.78
CA THR A 428 -12.23 4.39 -31.49
C THR A 428 -13.58 3.76 -31.88
N THR A 429 -14.59 3.83 -31.00
CA THR A 429 -15.92 3.33 -31.27
C THR A 429 -16.61 4.13 -32.37
N LEU A 430 -16.49 5.45 -32.37
CA LEU A 430 -17.02 6.32 -33.42
C LEU A 430 -16.37 6.07 -34.79
N ASP A 431 -15.09 5.71 -34.86
CA ASP A 431 -14.44 5.32 -36.12
C ASP A 431 -15.09 4.08 -36.74
N THR A 432 -15.53 3.12 -35.92
CA THR A 432 -16.29 1.97 -36.38
C THR A 432 -17.64 2.40 -36.99
N GLY A 433 -18.38 3.28 -36.29
CA GLY A 433 -19.61 3.87 -36.80
C GLY A 433 -19.40 4.63 -38.11
N ARG A 434 -18.34 5.43 -38.20
CA ARG A 434 -17.96 6.16 -39.42
C ARG A 434 -17.68 5.24 -40.59
N ALA A 435 -17.00 4.11 -40.37
CA ALA A 435 -16.77 3.14 -41.45
C ALA A 435 -18.06 2.54 -41.97
N LEU A 436 -19.04 2.25 -41.13
CA LEU A 436 -20.37 1.79 -41.55
C LEU A 436 -21.16 2.87 -42.30
N LEU A 437 -21.04 4.14 -41.90
CA LEU A 437 -21.67 5.29 -42.55
C LEU A 437 -21.12 5.51 -43.97
N SER A 438 -19.83 5.36 -44.18
CA SER A 438 -19.17 5.61 -45.48
C SER A 438 -19.69 4.73 -46.60
N SER A 439 -20.29 3.61 -46.29
CA SER A 439 -20.88 2.65 -47.24
C SER A 439 -22.38 2.88 -47.50
N ARG A 440 -23.01 3.91 -46.88
CA ARG A 440 -24.47 4.11 -46.94
C ARG A 440 -24.85 5.45 -47.58
N PRO A 441 -25.94 5.50 -48.36
CA PRO A 441 -26.49 6.78 -48.89
C PRO A 441 -26.88 7.68 -47.72
N GLY A 442 -26.46 8.97 -47.76
CA GLY A 442 -26.77 9.94 -46.73
C GLY A 442 -25.82 9.98 -45.55
N GLY A 443 -24.95 8.96 -45.33
CA GLY A 443 -24.05 8.88 -44.21
C GLY A 443 -22.88 9.90 -44.17
N ALA A 444 -22.62 10.60 -45.30
CA ALA A 444 -21.52 11.50 -45.45
C ALA A 444 -21.58 12.73 -44.47
N HIS A 445 -22.78 13.18 -44.11
CA HIS A 445 -22.95 14.30 -43.17
C HIS A 445 -22.48 13.87 -41.75
N MET A 446 -23.00 12.79 -41.22
CA MET A 446 -22.62 12.28 -39.91
C MET A 446 -21.15 11.84 -39.87
N ALA A 447 -20.62 11.25 -40.96
CA ALA A 447 -19.18 10.94 -41.02
C ALA A 447 -18.31 12.15 -40.89
N ARG A 448 -18.65 13.28 -41.50
CA ARG A 448 -17.94 14.59 -41.32
C ARG A 448 -18.08 15.12 -39.90
N GLN A 449 -19.25 15.00 -39.28
CA GLN A 449 -19.43 15.42 -37.87
C GLN A 449 -18.52 14.61 -36.93
N ILE A 450 -18.41 13.31 -37.13
CA ILE A 450 -17.47 12.44 -36.36
C ILE A 450 -16.03 12.87 -36.61
N GLU A 451 -15.62 13.18 -37.85
CA GLU A 451 -14.30 13.71 -38.16
C GLU A 451 -14.02 15.04 -37.43
N GLY A 452 -14.95 15.98 -37.46
CA GLY A 452 -14.85 17.23 -36.71
C GLY A 452 -14.74 17.02 -35.22
N PHE A 453 -15.53 16.11 -34.65
CA PHE A 453 -15.46 15.75 -33.23
C PHE A 453 -14.08 15.20 -32.83
N ARG A 454 -13.49 14.34 -33.69
CA ARG A 454 -12.16 13.79 -33.46
C ARG A 454 -11.01 14.76 -33.66
N ALA A 455 -11.15 15.67 -34.63
CA ALA A 455 -10.13 16.67 -34.92
C ALA A 455 -9.90 17.65 -33.73
N VAL A 456 -10.94 17.94 -32.97
CA VAL A 456 -10.89 18.72 -31.73
C VAL A 456 -10.58 17.74 -30.56
N GLY A 457 -9.42 17.08 -30.62
CA GLY A 457 -8.94 16.20 -29.55
C GLY A 457 -8.53 16.98 -28.30
N LEU A 458 -8.00 16.28 -27.28
CA LEU A 458 -7.49 16.88 -26.06
C LEU A 458 -6.62 18.12 -26.35
N PRO A 459 -6.85 19.25 -25.67
CA PRO A 459 -6.13 20.50 -25.89
C PRO A 459 -4.60 20.29 -25.90
N GLN A 460 -3.88 20.95 -26.83
CA GLN A 460 -2.42 20.81 -26.99
C GLN A 460 -1.64 21.09 -25.68
N HIS A 461 -2.10 22.02 -24.85
CA HIS A 461 -1.50 22.32 -23.55
C HIS A 461 -1.67 21.18 -22.53
N ALA A 462 -2.68 20.32 -22.66
CA ALA A 462 -2.78 19.11 -21.85
C ALA A 462 -1.73 18.07 -22.27
N ARG A 463 -1.34 18.03 -23.54
CA ARG A 463 -0.24 17.19 -24.05
C ARG A 463 1.13 17.73 -23.62
N GLN A 464 1.34 19.04 -23.62
CA GLN A 464 2.58 19.70 -23.17
C GLN A 464 2.80 19.55 -21.66
N ALA A 465 1.77 19.74 -20.82
CA ALA A 465 1.88 19.59 -19.36
C ALA A 465 2.30 18.19 -18.91
N ILE A 466 2.00 17.14 -19.70
CA ILE A 466 2.46 15.78 -19.47
C ILE A 466 3.93 15.62 -19.91
N SER A 467 4.33 16.24 -21.03
CA SER A 467 5.68 16.19 -21.57
C SER A 467 6.69 16.90 -20.67
N ASP A 468 6.36 18.10 -20.18
CA ASP A 468 7.28 18.93 -19.38
C ASP A 468 7.50 18.42 -17.96
N ARG A 469 6.59 17.56 -17.42
CA ARG A 469 6.72 16.95 -16.09
C ARG A 469 7.35 15.56 -16.10
N SER A 470 7.39 14.87 -17.25
CA SER A 470 8.07 13.57 -17.38
C SER A 470 9.58 13.70 -17.61
N GLY A 471 10.10 14.92 -17.71
CA GLY A 471 11.53 15.24 -17.87
C GLY A 471 12.23 15.78 -16.62
N ARG A 472 11.61 15.64 -15.43
CA ARG A 472 12.24 16.00 -14.15
C ARG A 472 12.32 14.84 -13.19
#